data_9b1ee9dc13e9f493523b63b85a660ee3
#
_entry.id   9b1ee9dc13e9f493523b63b85a660ee3
#
_cell.length_a   1.000
_cell.length_b   1.000
_cell.length_c   1.000
_cell.angle_alpha   90.00
_cell.angle_beta   90.00
_cell.angle_gamma   90.00
#
_symmetry.space_group_name_H-M   'P 1'
#
loop_
_entity.id
_entity.type
_entity.pdbx_description
1 polymer ?
#
loop_
_entity_poly.entity_id
_entity_poly.type
_entity_poly.pdbx_seq_one_letter_code
_entity_poly.pdbx_strand_id
1 'polypeptide(L)'
;MCILTPANEVFHRVKIYHDPTSMDRALGFLQCAEQQFAAKPVIVMESTSHYHLLLFQFFSDAGYEVIVVNPLQSNALKNISVRKIKTDKVDAYRLALLYRMNVLRRSQIPTDMLRSLRMLCRQHYELKGDITRYKNRLTALLDQTFPGFSEIFSDPAAAGALSVLERYPTPSDILTAAPSELAQIVQKASRKSSEYG
;
A
#
# COMPACT_ATOMS: atom_id res chain seq x y z
N MET A 1 -4.24 9.84 19.47
CA MET A 1 -5.64 9.66 19.91
C MET A 1 -6.10 10.91 20.66
N CYS A 2 -7.37 11.26 20.55
CA CYS A 2 -8.03 12.32 21.33
C CYS A 2 -9.32 11.72 21.92
N ILE A 3 -9.51 11.83 23.21
CA ILE A 3 -10.70 11.34 23.92
C ILE A 3 -11.54 12.58 24.27
N LEU A 4 -12.82 12.54 23.93
CA LEU A 4 -13.78 13.60 24.23
C LEU A 4 -14.73 13.20 25.35
N THR A 5 -15.07 14.15 26.21
CA THR A 5 -16.14 14.01 27.20
C THR A 5 -17.52 13.96 26.53
N PRO A 6 -18.58 13.57 27.22
CA PRO A 6 -19.96 13.71 26.74
C PRO A 6 -20.31 15.15 26.29
N ALA A 7 -19.70 16.16 26.85
CA ALA A 7 -19.88 17.57 26.51
C ALA A 7 -19.04 18.09 25.34
N ASN A 8 -18.32 17.21 24.59
CA ASN A 8 -17.41 17.55 23.49
C ASN A 8 -16.11 18.28 23.92
N GLU A 9 -15.78 18.27 25.18
CA GLU A 9 -14.52 18.79 25.67
C GLU A 9 -13.43 17.73 25.56
N VAL A 10 -12.18 18.15 25.48
CA VAL A 10 -11.05 17.22 25.43
C VAL A 10 -10.78 16.68 26.83
N PHE A 11 -11.02 15.41 27.03
CA PHE A 11 -10.67 14.69 28.26
C PHE A 11 -9.18 14.37 28.29
N HIS A 12 -8.67 13.75 27.22
CA HIS A 12 -7.26 13.36 27.14
C HIS A 12 -6.74 13.34 25.70
N ARG A 13 -5.42 13.56 25.55
CA ARG A 13 -4.71 13.40 24.27
C ARG A 13 -3.48 12.54 24.47
N VAL A 14 -3.30 11.53 23.63
CA VAL A 14 -2.14 10.65 23.66
C VAL A 14 -1.68 10.34 22.24
N LYS A 15 -0.38 10.26 22.05
CA LYS A 15 0.22 9.75 20.81
C LYS A 15 0.36 8.24 20.94
N ILE A 16 -0.17 7.50 19.99
CA ILE A 16 -0.08 6.04 19.94
C ILE A 16 0.97 5.68 18.90
N TYR A 17 1.89 4.83 19.29
CA TYR A 17 2.84 4.19 18.41
C TYR A 17 2.42 2.72 18.21
N HIS A 18 2.99 2.03 17.21
CA HIS A 18 2.73 0.61 16.95
C HIS A 18 3.61 -0.28 17.84
N ASP A 19 3.57 -0.04 19.15
CA ASP A 19 4.23 -0.85 20.18
C ASP A 19 3.24 -1.18 21.31
N PRO A 20 3.40 -2.34 21.96
CA PRO A 20 2.48 -2.81 23.00
C PRO A 20 2.31 -1.79 24.13
N THR A 21 3.41 -1.22 24.62
CA THR A 21 3.39 -0.27 25.75
C THR A 21 2.56 0.97 25.47
N SER A 22 2.66 1.51 24.24
CA SER A 22 1.89 2.67 23.82
C SER A 22 0.40 2.35 23.64
N MET A 23 0.09 1.16 23.15
CA MET A 23 -1.28 0.69 22.98
C MET A 23 -1.96 0.41 24.33
N ASP A 24 -1.27 -0.25 25.26
CA ASP A 24 -1.76 -0.51 26.61
C ASP A 24 -2.01 0.80 27.38
N ARG A 25 -1.11 1.78 27.24
CA ARG A 25 -1.31 3.10 27.84
C ARG A 25 -2.54 3.81 27.25
N ALA A 26 -2.76 3.68 25.96
CA ALA A 26 -3.96 4.23 25.33
C ALA A 26 -5.25 3.55 25.82
N LEU A 27 -5.19 2.22 26.01
CA LEU A 27 -6.28 1.44 26.59
C LEU A 27 -6.59 1.90 28.03
N GLY A 28 -5.57 2.14 28.85
CA GLY A 28 -5.74 2.65 30.22
C GLY A 28 -6.47 4.00 30.27
N PHE A 29 -6.20 4.92 29.33
CA PHE A 29 -6.95 6.18 29.25
C PHE A 29 -8.40 6.00 28.81
N LEU A 30 -8.70 5.02 27.96
CA LEU A 30 -10.09 4.68 27.61
C LEU A 30 -10.83 4.10 28.80
N GLN A 31 -10.22 3.22 29.56
CA GLN A 31 -10.78 2.65 30.78
C GLN A 31 -11.04 3.72 31.87
N CYS A 32 -10.12 4.66 32.04
CA CYS A 32 -10.33 5.81 32.93
C CYS A 32 -11.54 6.65 32.46
N ALA A 33 -11.69 6.90 31.18
CA ALA A 33 -12.84 7.64 30.64
C ALA A 33 -14.14 6.86 30.84
N GLU A 34 -14.14 5.54 30.64
CA GLU A 34 -15.31 4.67 30.87
C GLU A 34 -15.76 4.71 32.32
N GLN A 35 -14.83 4.62 33.27
CA GLN A 35 -15.12 4.71 34.70
C GLN A 35 -15.65 6.09 35.10
N GLN A 36 -15.02 7.15 34.62
CA GLN A 36 -15.37 8.53 34.98
C GLN A 36 -16.74 8.95 34.44
N PHE A 37 -17.08 8.55 33.23
CA PHE A 37 -18.32 8.98 32.55
C PHE A 37 -19.41 7.92 32.55
N ALA A 38 -19.18 6.75 33.17
CA ALA A 38 -20.10 5.61 33.17
C ALA A 38 -20.62 5.25 31.76
N ALA A 39 -19.81 5.46 30.74
CA ALA A 39 -20.16 5.24 29.34
C ALA A 39 -18.94 4.71 28.58
N LYS A 40 -19.14 3.62 27.84
CA LYS A 40 -18.09 3.00 27.04
C LYS A 40 -17.75 3.86 25.83
N PRO A 41 -16.48 4.30 25.67
CA PRO A 41 -16.07 5.09 24.53
C PRO A 41 -16.19 4.33 23.20
N VAL A 42 -16.65 5.03 22.15
CA VAL A 42 -16.58 4.54 20.77
C VAL A 42 -15.30 5.08 20.14
N ILE A 43 -14.57 4.22 19.48
CA ILE A 43 -13.31 4.57 18.84
C ILE A 43 -13.55 4.81 17.35
N VAL A 44 -13.11 5.96 16.84
CA VAL A 44 -13.23 6.32 15.43
C VAL A 44 -11.83 6.49 14.85
N MET A 45 -11.53 5.84 13.75
CA MET A 45 -10.24 5.92 13.08
C MET A 45 -10.36 5.97 11.56
N GLU A 46 -9.39 6.59 10.91
CA GLU A 46 -9.30 6.60 9.44
C GLU A 46 -8.62 5.31 8.92
N SER A 47 -9.12 4.78 7.80
CA SER A 47 -8.49 3.64 7.11
C SER A 47 -7.23 4.06 6.34
N THR A 48 -6.25 4.65 7.03
CA THR A 48 -5.00 5.08 6.41
C THR A 48 -4.02 3.93 6.32
N SER A 49 -3.70 3.49 5.10
CA SER A 49 -2.77 2.38 4.84
C SER A 49 -3.15 1.09 5.63
N HIS A 50 -2.17 0.28 6.01
CA HIS A 50 -2.37 -0.95 6.83
C HIS A 50 -2.29 -0.69 8.35
N TYR A 51 -1.85 0.50 8.76
CA TYR A 51 -1.59 0.82 10.17
C TYR A 51 -2.84 0.76 11.05
N HIS A 52 -4.02 1.10 10.51
CA HIS A 52 -5.26 1.06 11.28
C HIS A 52 -5.70 -0.36 11.65
N LEU A 53 -5.26 -1.40 10.92
CA LEU A 53 -5.72 -2.79 11.14
C LEU A 53 -5.28 -3.33 12.50
N LEU A 54 -4.01 -3.08 12.89
CA LEU A 54 -3.50 -3.49 14.18
C LEU A 54 -4.26 -2.82 15.34
N LEU A 55 -4.47 -1.52 15.24
CA LEU A 55 -5.21 -0.76 16.25
C LEU A 55 -6.68 -1.18 16.29
N PHE A 56 -7.28 -1.43 15.13
CA PHE A 56 -8.64 -1.95 15.03
C PHE A 56 -8.78 -3.27 15.79
N GLN A 57 -7.91 -4.24 15.51
CA GLN A 57 -7.93 -5.54 16.15
C GLN A 57 -7.72 -5.41 17.67
N PHE A 58 -6.67 -4.69 18.10
CA PHE A 58 -6.34 -4.49 19.50
C PHE A 58 -7.51 -3.94 20.33
N PHE A 59 -8.14 -2.86 19.85
CA PHE A 59 -9.25 -2.25 20.59
C PHE A 59 -10.55 -3.05 20.48
N SER A 60 -10.78 -3.75 19.37
CA SER A 60 -11.92 -4.66 19.23
C SER A 60 -11.80 -5.86 20.18
N ASP A 61 -10.60 -6.45 20.31
CA ASP A 61 -10.33 -7.55 21.25
C ASP A 61 -10.47 -7.10 22.72
N ALA A 62 -10.15 -5.83 23.00
CA ALA A 62 -10.43 -5.19 24.30
C ALA A 62 -11.91 -4.86 24.51
N GLY A 63 -12.78 -5.20 23.55
CA GLY A 63 -14.23 -5.08 23.64
C GLY A 63 -14.78 -3.69 23.33
N TYR A 64 -14.00 -2.76 22.75
CA TYR A 64 -14.49 -1.46 22.34
C TYR A 64 -15.13 -1.49 20.95
N GLU A 65 -16.18 -0.69 20.77
CA GLU A 65 -16.72 -0.45 19.42
C GLU A 65 -15.72 0.39 18.62
N VAL A 66 -15.22 -0.15 17.49
CA VAL A 66 -14.29 0.54 16.60
C VAL A 66 -14.95 0.82 15.26
N ILE A 67 -14.97 2.08 14.88
CA ILE A 67 -15.54 2.56 13.64
C ILE A 67 -14.41 3.03 12.73
N VAL A 68 -14.29 2.39 11.57
CA VAL A 68 -13.33 2.77 10.55
C VAL A 68 -14.03 3.64 9.51
N VAL A 69 -13.45 4.78 9.18
CA VAL A 69 -13.98 5.71 8.18
C VAL A 69 -13.03 5.88 7.01
N ASN A 70 -13.61 6.14 5.83
CA ASN A 70 -12.80 6.40 4.63
C ASN A 70 -12.15 7.79 4.73
N PRO A 71 -10.81 7.92 4.52
CA PRO A 71 -10.11 9.20 4.50
C PRO A 71 -10.70 10.24 3.54
N LEU A 72 -11.33 9.82 2.45
CA LEU A 72 -12.01 10.73 1.53
C LEU A 72 -13.18 11.46 2.19
N GLN A 73 -13.93 10.78 3.06
CA GLN A 73 -15.06 11.41 3.78
C GLN A 73 -14.55 12.43 4.80
N SER A 74 -13.56 12.05 5.61
CA SER A 74 -12.99 12.96 6.61
C SER A 74 -12.30 14.16 5.96
N ASN A 75 -11.61 13.99 4.83
CA ASN A 75 -10.96 15.07 4.09
C ASN A 75 -11.96 16.02 3.42
N ALA A 76 -13.05 15.52 2.84
CA ALA A 76 -14.10 16.35 2.26
C ALA A 76 -14.71 17.30 3.31
N LEU A 77 -14.91 16.80 4.53
CA LEU A 77 -15.44 17.58 5.64
C LEU A 77 -14.39 18.51 6.30
N LYS A 78 -13.11 18.15 6.27
CA LYS A 78 -11.99 19.01 6.71
C LYS A 78 -11.85 20.29 5.86
N ASN A 79 -12.21 20.22 4.58
CA ASN A 79 -12.11 21.35 3.65
C ASN A 79 -13.19 22.43 3.85
N ILE A 80 -14.23 22.16 4.64
CA ILE A 80 -15.28 23.14 5.01
C ILE A 80 -14.76 24.16 6.04
N SER A 81 -13.67 23.86 6.72
CA SER A 81 -13.05 24.76 7.73
C SER A 81 -12.07 25.74 7.10
N VAL A 82 -12.30 27.03 7.28
CA VAL A 82 -11.53 28.17 6.71
C VAL A 82 -10.04 28.23 7.13
N ARG A 83 -9.62 27.53 8.17
CA ARG A 83 -8.21 27.51 8.65
C ARG A 83 -7.56 26.15 8.47
N LYS A 84 -6.58 26.08 7.56
CA LYS A 84 -5.76 24.90 7.24
C LYS A 84 -4.61 24.65 8.23
N ILE A 85 -4.89 24.49 9.53
CA ILE A 85 -3.87 23.99 10.44
C ILE A 85 -3.95 22.45 10.42
N LYS A 86 -3.00 21.82 9.75
CA LYS A 86 -2.90 20.36 9.64
C LYS A 86 -1.92 19.84 10.69
N THR A 87 -2.45 19.33 11.79
CA THR A 87 -1.69 18.57 12.80
C THR A 87 -2.49 17.35 13.21
N ASP A 88 -1.81 16.24 13.50
CA ASP A 88 -2.44 14.98 13.94
C ASP A 88 -3.36 15.19 15.16
N LYS A 89 -3.02 16.14 16.04
CA LYS A 89 -3.82 16.47 17.23
C LYS A 89 -5.17 17.11 16.86
N VAL A 90 -5.17 17.97 15.86
CA VAL A 90 -6.38 18.65 15.35
C VAL A 90 -7.23 17.67 14.56
N ASP A 91 -6.60 16.80 13.79
CA ASP A 91 -7.29 15.82 12.97
C ASP A 91 -8.01 14.77 13.81
N ALA A 92 -7.38 14.25 14.88
CA ALA A 92 -8.03 13.32 15.80
C ALA A 92 -9.26 13.95 16.52
N TYR A 93 -9.15 15.20 16.94
CA TYR A 93 -10.26 15.94 17.56
C TYR A 93 -11.43 16.15 16.57
N ARG A 94 -11.12 16.60 15.37
CA ARG A 94 -12.12 16.80 14.31
C ARG A 94 -12.83 15.52 13.93
N LEU A 95 -12.10 14.41 13.82
CA LEU A 95 -12.68 13.10 13.50
C LEU A 95 -13.71 12.68 14.55
N ALA A 96 -13.40 12.86 15.83
CA ALA A 96 -14.32 12.55 16.92
C ALA A 96 -15.58 13.47 16.88
N LEU A 97 -15.42 14.76 16.60
CA LEU A 97 -16.58 15.67 16.44
C LEU A 97 -17.46 15.30 15.25
N LEU A 98 -16.86 15.01 14.08
CA LEU A 98 -17.58 14.61 12.89
C LEU A 98 -18.40 13.33 13.10
N TYR A 99 -17.87 12.39 13.87
CA TYR A 99 -18.60 11.20 14.27
C TYR A 99 -19.83 11.57 15.13
N ARG A 100 -19.67 12.42 16.13
CA ARG A 100 -20.78 12.87 16.99
C ARG A 100 -21.85 13.66 16.26
N MET A 101 -21.48 14.39 15.22
CA MET A 101 -22.42 15.08 14.33
C MET A 101 -23.17 14.13 13.38
N ASN A 102 -22.87 12.82 13.44
CA ASN A 102 -23.46 11.78 12.59
C ASN A 102 -23.26 12.00 11.07
N VAL A 103 -22.20 12.71 10.68
CA VAL A 103 -21.87 12.97 9.26
C VAL A 103 -20.93 11.94 8.67
N LEU A 104 -20.31 11.10 9.50
CA LEU A 104 -19.42 10.04 9.05
C LEU A 104 -20.16 8.73 8.82
N ARG A 105 -19.96 8.13 7.67
CA ARG A 105 -20.48 6.78 7.38
C ARG A 105 -19.44 5.74 7.73
N ARG A 106 -19.87 4.67 8.40
CA ARG A 106 -19.01 3.50 8.67
C ARG A 106 -18.54 2.91 7.35
N SER A 107 -17.23 2.71 7.22
CA SER A 107 -16.69 1.88 6.14
C SER A 107 -16.92 0.42 6.50
N GLN A 108 -17.38 -0.36 5.54
CA GLN A 108 -17.40 -1.80 5.71
C GLN A 108 -15.97 -2.32 5.78
N ILE A 109 -15.64 -3.03 6.85
CA ILE A 109 -14.35 -3.71 6.98
C ILE A 109 -14.43 -4.98 6.13
N PRO A 110 -13.58 -5.12 5.10
CA PRO A 110 -13.58 -6.32 4.29
C PRO A 110 -13.24 -7.54 5.14
N THR A 111 -13.83 -8.67 4.81
CA THR A 111 -13.42 -9.97 5.37
C THR A 111 -11.92 -10.22 5.14
N ASP A 112 -11.30 -11.08 5.94
CA ASP A 112 -9.87 -11.42 5.80
C ASP A 112 -9.53 -11.91 4.41
N MET A 113 -10.41 -12.70 3.82
CA MET A 113 -10.28 -13.18 2.44
C MET A 113 -10.23 -12.04 1.42
N LEU A 114 -11.15 -11.06 1.52
CA LEU A 114 -11.16 -9.90 0.64
C LEU A 114 -9.96 -8.98 0.85
N ARG A 115 -9.44 -8.89 2.08
CA ARG A 115 -8.20 -8.16 2.37
C ARG A 115 -7.00 -8.81 1.70
N SER A 116 -6.86 -10.13 1.85
CA SER A 116 -5.78 -10.89 1.23
C SER A 116 -5.83 -10.79 -0.29
N LEU A 117 -7.02 -10.93 -0.88
CA LEU A 117 -7.20 -10.76 -2.32
C LEU A 117 -6.80 -9.36 -2.79
N ARG A 118 -7.23 -8.30 -2.11
CA ARG A 118 -6.83 -6.92 -2.44
C ARG A 118 -5.32 -6.72 -2.35
N MET A 119 -4.67 -7.32 -1.34
CA MET A 119 -3.22 -7.23 -1.19
C MET A 119 -2.50 -7.92 -2.34
N LEU A 120 -2.92 -9.14 -2.71
CA LEU A 120 -2.37 -9.87 -3.85
C LEU A 120 -2.56 -9.11 -5.17
N CYS A 121 -3.76 -8.57 -5.41
CA CYS A 121 -4.02 -7.75 -6.59
C CYS A 121 -3.09 -6.52 -6.66
N ARG A 122 -2.90 -5.79 -5.55
CA ARG A 122 -1.99 -4.64 -5.52
C ARG A 122 -0.56 -5.06 -5.82
N GLN A 123 -0.06 -6.11 -5.18
CA GLN A 123 1.28 -6.63 -5.45
C GLN A 123 1.45 -7.06 -6.91
N HIS A 124 0.42 -7.71 -7.49
CA HIS A 124 0.45 -8.07 -8.90
C HIS A 124 0.59 -6.85 -9.82
N TYR A 125 -0.19 -5.77 -9.57
CA TYR A 125 -0.09 -4.54 -10.35
C TYR A 125 1.25 -3.82 -10.16
N GLU A 126 1.80 -3.81 -8.95
CA GLU A 126 3.12 -3.23 -8.65
C GLU A 126 4.21 -3.99 -9.42
N LEU A 127 4.21 -5.33 -9.37
CA LEU A 127 5.16 -6.16 -10.12
C LEU A 127 5.05 -5.94 -11.63
N LYS A 128 3.84 -5.83 -12.17
CA LYS A 128 3.65 -5.47 -13.60
C LYS A 128 4.25 -4.11 -13.93
N GLY A 129 4.08 -3.11 -13.06
CA GLY A 129 4.69 -1.80 -13.21
C GLY A 129 6.23 -1.86 -13.17
N ASP A 130 6.79 -2.70 -12.29
CA ASP A 130 8.23 -2.91 -12.20
C ASP A 130 8.79 -3.58 -13.46
N ILE A 131 8.12 -4.62 -13.94
CA ILE A 131 8.50 -5.28 -15.21
C ILE A 131 8.54 -4.25 -16.34
N THR A 132 7.53 -3.40 -16.47
CA THR A 132 7.48 -2.37 -17.51
C THR A 132 8.65 -1.38 -17.36
N ARG A 133 8.97 -0.96 -16.13
CA ARG A 133 10.11 -0.07 -15.87
C ARG A 133 11.44 -0.71 -16.26
N TYR A 134 11.64 -1.98 -15.94
CA TYR A 134 12.86 -2.69 -16.29
C TYR A 134 12.98 -2.93 -17.81
N LYS A 135 11.88 -3.27 -18.48
CA LYS A 135 11.84 -3.37 -19.94
C LYS A 135 12.24 -2.05 -20.62
N ASN A 136 11.67 -0.94 -20.17
CA ASN A 136 12.02 0.38 -20.71
C ASN A 136 13.49 0.75 -20.47
N ARG A 137 14.02 0.41 -19.28
CA ARG A 137 15.47 0.62 -18.99
C ARG A 137 16.37 -0.23 -19.86
N LEU A 138 16.00 -1.50 -20.08
CA LEU A 138 16.73 -2.39 -20.97
C LEU A 138 16.75 -1.85 -22.39
N THR A 139 15.58 -1.45 -22.92
CA THR A 139 15.49 -0.86 -24.26
C THR A 139 16.35 0.39 -24.37
N ALA A 140 16.27 1.33 -23.42
CA ALA A 140 17.06 2.55 -23.44
C ALA A 140 18.58 2.28 -23.34
N LEU A 141 18.98 1.22 -22.66
CA LEU A 141 20.39 0.79 -22.63
C LEU A 141 20.81 0.20 -23.97
N LEU A 142 19.99 -0.67 -24.56
CA LEU A 142 20.29 -1.32 -25.84
C LEU A 142 20.35 -0.30 -26.98
N ASP A 143 19.50 0.71 -26.99
CA ASP A 143 19.52 1.80 -27.98
C ASP A 143 20.88 2.53 -27.99
N GLN A 144 21.57 2.58 -26.85
CA GLN A 144 22.88 3.23 -26.71
C GLN A 144 24.06 2.28 -26.97
N THR A 145 23.93 1.02 -26.52
CA THR A 145 25.05 0.07 -26.51
C THR A 145 24.98 -0.98 -27.60
N PHE A 146 23.79 -1.20 -28.15
CA PHE A 146 23.56 -2.23 -29.16
C PHE A 146 22.55 -1.75 -30.21
N PRO A 147 22.88 -0.71 -31.02
CA PRO A 147 21.96 -0.17 -32.04
C PRO A 147 21.46 -1.26 -32.99
N GLY A 148 20.19 -1.20 -33.34
CA GLY A 148 19.53 -2.19 -34.20
C GLY A 148 19.05 -3.47 -33.51
N PHE A 149 19.35 -3.69 -32.23
CA PHE A 149 18.87 -4.88 -31.50
C PHE A 149 17.33 -4.94 -31.46
N SER A 150 16.68 -3.82 -31.22
CA SER A 150 15.20 -3.71 -31.17
C SER A 150 14.54 -3.87 -32.54
N GLU A 151 15.28 -3.74 -33.64
CA GLU A 151 14.80 -4.01 -35.01
C GLU A 151 14.70 -5.53 -35.27
N ILE A 152 15.57 -6.31 -34.62
CA ILE A 152 15.59 -7.77 -34.75
C ILE A 152 14.64 -8.43 -33.76
N PHE A 153 14.63 -7.94 -32.51
CA PHE A 153 13.77 -8.46 -31.44
C PHE A 153 12.70 -7.44 -31.08
N SER A 154 11.46 -7.70 -31.48
CA SER A 154 10.30 -6.80 -31.19
C SER A 154 10.08 -6.61 -29.68
N ASP A 155 10.41 -7.58 -28.84
CA ASP A 155 10.50 -7.46 -27.37
C ASP A 155 11.92 -7.83 -26.93
N PRO A 156 12.79 -6.85 -26.65
CA PRO A 156 14.16 -7.09 -26.17
C PRO A 156 14.23 -7.84 -24.83
N ALA A 157 13.14 -7.89 -24.09
CA ALA A 157 13.03 -8.65 -22.84
C ALA A 157 12.41 -10.05 -23.04
N ALA A 158 12.16 -10.48 -24.27
CA ALA A 158 11.73 -11.86 -24.55
C ALA A 158 12.85 -12.85 -24.20
N ALA A 159 12.48 -14.08 -23.80
CA ALA A 159 13.43 -15.10 -23.36
C ALA A 159 14.54 -15.36 -24.39
N GLY A 160 14.22 -15.38 -25.68
CA GLY A 160 15.18 -15.55 -26.76
C GLY A 160 16.18 -14.38 -26.85
N ALA A 161 15.67 -13.14 -26.78
CA ALA A 161 16.51 -11.92 -26.81
C ALA A 161 17.45 -11.87 -25.62
N LEU A 162 16.93 -12.11 -24.40
CA LEU A 162 17.74 -12.14 -23.17
C LEU A 162 18.82 -13.23 -23.22
N SER A 163 18.51 -14.44 -23.73
CA SER A 163 19.50 -15.51 -23.85
C SER A 163 20.60 -15.18 -24.84
N VAL A 164 20.29 -14.41 -25.88
CA VAL A 164 21.33 -13.89 -26.80
C VAL A 164 22.19 -12.86 -26.11
N LEU A 165 21.62 -11.90 -25.38
CA LEU A 165 22.34 -10.87 -24.64
C LEU A 165 23.22 -11.44 -23.51
N GLU A 166 22.76 -12.49 -22.82
CA GLU A 166 23.57 -13.19 -21.80
C GLU A 166 24.80 -13.81 -22.37
N ARG A 167 24.73 -14.33 -23.61
CA ARG A 167 25.87 -14.99 -24.26
C ARG A 167 26.77 -14.02 -25.04
N TYR A 168 26.13 -13.00 -25.66
CA TYR A 168 26.76 -12.03 -26.55
C TYR A 168 26.33 -10.62 -26.17
N PRO A 169 26.92 -10.02 -25.12
CA PRO A 169 26.43 -8.75 -24.54
C PRO A 169 26.74 -7.53 -25.41
N THR A 170 27.64 -7.63 -26.38
CA THR A 170 27.98 -6.51 -27.26
C THR A 170 27.83 -6.86 -28.76
N PRO A 171 27.65 -5.83 -29.63
CA PRO A 171 27.63 -6.05 -31.08
C PRO A 171 28.86 -6.79 -31.61
N SER A 172 30.02 -6.51 -31.04
CA SER A 172 31.28 -7.16 -31.42
C SER A 172 31.27 -8.66 -31.12
N ASP A 173 30.68 -9.04 -29.98
CA ASP A 173 30.58 -10.45 -29.59
C ASP A 173 29.65 -11.23 -30.55
N ILE A 174 28.51 -10.64 -30.94
CA ILE A 174 27.58 -11.29 -31.88
C ILE A 174 28.18 -11.51 -33.25
N LEU A 175 29.05 -10.62 -33.73
CA LEU A 175 29.73 -10.77 -35.01
C LEU A 175 30.69 -11.95 -35.04
N THR A 176 31.13 -12.46 -33.89
CA THR A 176 31.97 -13.65 -33.77
C THR A 176 31.14 -14.95 -33.70
N ALA A 177 29.82 -14.84 -33.48
CA ALA A 177 28.95 -16.00 -33.30
C ALA A 177 28.61 -16.67 -34.64
N ALA A 178 28.56 -17.99 -34.64
CA ALA A 178 28.02 -18.73 -35.78
C ALA A 178 26.47 -18.55 -35.86
N PRO A 179 25.89 -18.27 -37.03
CA PRO A 179 24.45 -18.13 -37.17
C PRO A 179 23.64 -19.34 -36.67
N SER A 180 24.17 -20.53 -36.80
CA SER A 180 23.57 -21.77 -36.30
C SER A 180 23.51 -21.80 -34.77
N GLU A 181 24.49 -21.25 -34.09
CA GLU A 181 24.53 -21.17 -32.61
C GLU A 181 23.47 -20.17 -32.11
N LEU A 182 23.38 -18.99 -32.74
CA LEU A 182 22.36 -17.98 -32.41
C LEU A 182 20.95 -18.56 -32.58
N ALA A 183 20.67 -19.24 -33.68
CA ALA A 183 19.39 -19.89 -33.93
C ALA A 183 19.07 -20.93 -32.85
N GLN A 184 20.03 -21.73 -32.41
CA GLN A 184 19.84 -22.73 -31.35
C GLN A 184 19.53 -22.07 -30.00
N ILE A 185 20.20 -20.97 -29.63
CA ILE A 185 19.97 -20.23 -28.39
C ILE A 185 18.53 -19.72 -28.36
N VAL A 186 18.07 -19.04 -29.42
CA VAL A 186 16.72 -18.51 -29.52
C VAL A 186 15.68 -19.63 -29.48
N GLN A 187 15.90 -20.72 -30.23
CA GLN A 187 14.97 -21.85 -30.25
C GLN A 187 14.83 -22.54 -28.90
N LYS A 188 15.96 -22.74 -28.19
CA LYS A 188 15.98 -23.37 -26.86
C LYS A 188 15.28 -22.51 -25.82
N ALA A 189 15.48 -21.19 -25.87
CA ALA A 189 14.84 -20.25 -24.96
C ALA A 189 13.32 -20.16 -25.19
N SER A 190 12.86 -20.17 -26.46
CA SER A 190 11.44 -20.14 -26.81
C SER A 190 10.69 -21.40 -26.33
N ARG A 191 11.33 -22.59 -26.40
CA ARG A 191 10.71 -23.84 -25.89
C ARG A 191 10.54 -23.81 -24.38
N LYS A 192 11.51 -23.32 -23.61
CA LYS A 192 11.40 -23.16 -22.16
C LYS A 192 10.27 -22.21 -21.75
N SER A 193 10.06 -21.13 -22.51
CA SER A 193 8.98 -20.18 -22.23
C SER A 193 7.58 -20.79 -22.43
N SER A 194 7.43 -21.80 -23.29
CA SER A 194 6.17 -22.50 -23.55
C SER A 194 5.78 -23.52 -22.47
N GLU A 195 6.71 -23.95 -21.61
CA GLU A 195 6.43 -24.90 -20.52
C GLU A 195 5.92 -24.24 -19.24
N TYR A 196 6.02 -22.91 -19.12
CA TYR A 196 5.64 -22.14 -17.93
C TYR A 196 4.55 -21.08 -18.19
N GLY A 197 3.90 -21.09 -19.36
CA GLY A 197 2.85 -20.14 -19.76
C GLY A 197 1.42 -20.67 -19.60
#